data_c33d22fa5ef0b4a568c26946f2117a50
#
_entry.id   c33d22fa5ef0b4a568c26946f2117a50
#
_cell.length_a   1.000
_cell.length_b   1.000
_cell.length_c   1.000
_cell.angle_alpha   90.00
_cell.angle_beta   90.00
_cell.angle_gamma   90.00
#
_symmetry.space_group_name_H-M   'P 1'
#
loop_
_entity.id
_entity.type
_entity.pdbx_description
1 polymer ?
#
loop_
_entity_poly.entity_id
_entity_poly.type
_entity_poly.pdbx_seq_one_letter_code
_entity_poly.pdbx_strand_id
1 'polypeptide(L)'
;NANADTDRAAQPFKTTAEKTGIHILSVVSGGMRCFTCKGHEIRVPADANGLTFRVMDSPIYIKMVEALSANAVPMAGSEMYVAMQNGVVDGHENTIPNILQDKTYEVQNWICMDEHIPSTSAVYSNEAL
;
A
#
# COMPACT_ATOMS: atom_id res chain seq x y z
N ASN A 1 -0.52 24.69 -16.52
CA ASN A 1 -1.90 25.00 -16.11
C ASN A 1 -2.37 23.90 -15.15
N ALA A 2 -2.49 24.22 -13.85
CA ALA A 2 -2.88 23.27 -12.80
C ALA A 2 -4.20 22.51 -13.12
N ASN A 3 -5.15 23.14 -13.81
CA ASN A 3 -6.42 22.51 -14.21
C ASN A 3 -6.24 21.42 -15.30
N ALA A 4 -5.32 21.58 -16.23
CA ALA A 4 -5.12 20.59 -17.29
C ALA A 4 -4.47 19.29 -16.78
N ASP A 5 -3.60 19.38 -15.77
CA ASP A 5 -2.97 18.22 -15.14
C ASP A 5 -3.98 17.47 -14.24
N THR A 6 -4.85 18.20 -13.56
CA THR A 6 -5.94 17.59 -12.75
C THR A 6 -6.94 16.87 -13.64
N ASP A 7 -7.34 17.45 -14.77
CA ASP A 7 -8.24 16.82 -15.74
C ASP A 7 -7.61 15.58 -16.40
N ARG A 8 -6.33 15.60 -16.68
CA ARG A 8 -5.59 14.49 -17.26
C ARG A 8 -5.49 13.31 -16.27
N ALA A 9 -5.24 13.59 -15.00
CA ALA A 9 -5.21 12.58 -13.95
C ALA A 9 -6.60 11.96 -13.68
N ALA A 10 -7.68 12.73 -13.87
CA ALA A 10 -9.05 12.28 -13.68
C ALA A 10 -9.62 11.45 -14.87
N GLN A 11 -9.02 11.55 -16.07
CA GLN A 11 -9.53 10.88 -17.27
C GLN A 11 -9.69 9.35 -17.15
N PRO A 12 -8.71 8.59 -16.61
CA PRO A 12 -8.88 7.14 -16.44
C PRO A 12 -10.10 6.78 -15.58
N PHE A 13 -10.37 7.58 -14.55
CA PHE A 13 -11.49 7.36 -13.63
C PHE A 13 -12.83 7.66 -14.31
N LYS A 14 -12.92 8.74 -15.11
CA LYS A 14 -14.12 9.08 -15.91
C LYS A 14 -14.44 7.97 -16.92
N THR A 15 -13.44 7.49 -17.64
CA THR A 15 -13.61 6.40 -18.62
C THR A 15 -14.03 5.09 -17.96
N THR A 16 -13.57 4.80 -16.75
CA THR A 16 -13.98 3.62 -16.00
C THR A 16 -15.42 3.76 -15.53
N ALA A 17 -15.82 4.93 -15.02
CA ALA A 17 -17.19 5.21 -14.60
C ALA A 17 -18.18 5.01 -15.75
N GLU A 18 -17.90 5.57 -16.92
CA GLU A 18 -18.75 5.42 -18.12
C GLU A 18 -18.96 3.97 -18.55
N LYS A 19 -17.97 3.09 -18.31
CA LYS A 19 -18.03 1.67 -18.70
C LYS A 19 -18.68 0.77 -17.65
N THR A 20 -18.64 1.17 -16.38
CA THR A 20 -19.01 0.30 -15.25
C THR A 20 -20.26 0.76 -14.49
N GLY A 21 -20.80 1.94 -14.81
CA GLY A 21 -21.89 2.57 -14.03
C GLY A 21 -21.48 3.03 -12.64
N ILE A 22 -20.17 3.20 -12.41
CA ILE A 22 -19.62 3.68 -11.15
C ILE A 22 -19.26 5.16 -11.31
N HIS A 23 -19.89 6.02 -10.52
CA HIS A 23 -19.58 7.45 -10.42
C HIS A 23 -18.52 7.69 -9.36
N ILE A 24 -17.35 8.22 -9.76
CA ILE A 24 -16.32 8.64 -8.82
C ILE A 24 -16.62 10.07 -8.35
N LEU A 25 -16.93 10.19 -7.06
CA LEU A 25 -17.27 11.47 -6.42
C LEU A 25 -16.05 12.26 -6.01
N SER A 26 -15.01 11.57 -5.55
CA SER A 26 -13.77 12.20 -5.09
C SER A 26 -12.62 11.20 -5.12
N VAL A 27 -11.41 11.72 -5.26
CA VAL A 27 -10.16 10.96 -5.06
C VAL A 27 -9.40 11.65 -3.93
N VAL A 28 -9.04 10.88 -2.91
CA VAL A 28 -8.34 11.37 -1.72
C VAL A 28 -7.00 10.67 -1.57
N SER A 29 -6.01 11.40 -1.07
CA SER A 29 -4.72 10.84 -0.71
C SER A 29 -4.74 10.35 0.72
N GLY A 30 -4.32 9.11 0.94
CA GLY A 30 -4.09 8.51 2.27
C GLY A 30 -2.66 8.68 2.78
N GLY A 31 -1.83 9.45 2.08
CA GLY A 31 -0.41 9.61 2.37
C GLY A 31 0.49 8.68 1.57
N MET A 32 1.75 8.68 1.91
CA MET A 32 2.77 7.80 1.29
C MET A 32 2.90 6.50 2.10
N ARG A 33 3.18 5.40 1.41
CA ARG A 33 3.37 4.09 2.02
C ARG A 33 4.84 3.88 2.33
N CYS A 34 5.10 3.26 3.46
CA CYS A 34 6.44 3.00 4.00
C CYS A 34 6.54 1.54 4.43
N PHE A 35 7.74 0.96 4.30
CA PHE A 35 8.01 -0.37 4.82
C PHE A 35 8.17 -0.37 6.34
N THR A 36 7.66 -1.40 7.00
CA THR A 36 7.97 -1.72 8.40
C THR A 36 8.63 -3.08 8.48
N CYS A 37 9.45 -3.29 9.51
CA CYS A 37 10.14 -4.56 9.70
C CYS A 37 10.35 -4.85 11.19
N LYS A 38 10.45 -6.14 11.53
CA LYS A 38 10.82 -6.62 12.85
C LYS A 38 12.28 -7.07 12.86
N GLY A 39 13.09 -6.40 13.68
CA GLY A 39 14.48 -6.83 13.93
C GLY A 39 15.50 -6.44 12.85
N HIS A 40 15.09 -5.78 11.78
CA HIS A 40 15.97 -5.33 10.69
C HIS A 40 15.76 -3.85 10.38
N GLU A 41 16.85 -3.11 10.26
CA GLU A 41 16.83 -1.76 9.73
C GLU A 41 16.94 -1.78 8.21
N ILE A 42 16.01 -1.15 7.52
CA ILE A 42 16.02 -1.03 6.06
C ILE A 42 16.39 0.41 5.73
N ARG A 43 17.62 0.65 5.32
CA ARG A 43 18.17 1.97 4.97
C ARG A 43 18.44 2.11 3.48
N VAL A 44 18.74 1.00 2.82
CA VAL A 44 18.95 0.90 1.37
C VAL A 44 18.20 -0.32 0.83
N PRO A 45 17.89 -0.37 -0.47
CA PRO A 45 17.16 -1.51 -1.06
C PRO A 45 17.80 -2.88 -0.77
N ALA A 46 19.13 -2.94 -0.69
CA ALA A 46 19.86 -4.17 -0.40
C ALA A 46 19.56 -4.76 0.99
N ASP A 47 19.15 -3.95 1.96
CA ASP A 47 18.82 -4.40 3.32
C ASP A 47 17.51 -5.22 3.35
N ALA A 48 16.68 -5.11 2.32
CA ALA A 48 15.46 -5.89 2.18
C ALA A 48 15.70 -7.30 1.58
N ASN A 49 16.91 -7.57 1.08
CA ASN A 49 17.22 -8.84 0.42
C ASN A 49 16.96 -10.02 1.34
N GLY A 50 16.15 -10.96 0.84
CA GLY A 50 15.79 -12.19 1.54
C GLY A 50 14.74 -12.05 2.64
N LEU A 51 14.37 -10.82 3.03
CA LEU A 51 13.28 -10.59 3.96
C LEU A 51 11.93 -10.96 3.31
N THR A 52 10.95 -11.27 4.14
CA THR A 52 9.61 -11.65 3.72
C THR A 52 8.62 -10.58 4.13
N PHE A 53 7.96 -9.96 3.15
CA PHE A 53 6.98 -8.91 3.39
C PHE A 53 5.57 -9.37 3.04
N ARG A 54 4.64 -9.08 3.94
CA ARG A 54 3.23 -9.16 3.61
C ARG A 54 2.88 -8.02 2.65
N VAL A 55 2.15 -8.34 1.59
CA VAL A 55 1.60 -7.38 0.63
C VAL A 55 0.11 -7.60 0.42
N MET A 56 -0.55 -6.62 -0.17
CA MET A 56 -1.90 -6.82 -0.71
C MET A 56 -1.83 -7.78 -1.91
N ASP A 57 -2.91 -8.54 -2.15
CA ASP A 57 -3.02 -9.43 -3.31
C ASP A 57 -3.22 -8.58 -4.58
N SER A 58 -2.13 -8.02 -5.04
CA SER A 58 -2.07 -7.18 -6.24
C SER A 58 -0.69 -7.29 -6.90
N PRO A 59 -0.63 -7.50 -8.21
CA PRO A 59 0.63 -7.70 -8.94
C PRO A 59 1.64 -6.58 -8.76
N ILE A 60 1.20 -5.33 -8.58
CA ILE A 60 2.10 -4.19 -8.41
C ILE A 60 2.87 -4.27 -7.10
N TYR A 61 2.19 -4.64 -6.00
CA TYR A 61 2.84 -4.76 -4.68
C TYR A 61 3.76 -5.98 -4.61
N ILE A 62 3.36 -7.09 -5.23
CA ILE A 62 4.18 -8.30 -5.33
C ILE A 62 5.48 -7.97 -6.06
N LYS A 63 5.39 -7.40 -7.28
CA LYS A 63 6.56 -7.04 -8.10
C LYS A 63 7.45 -5.99 -7.45
N MET A 64 6.87 -5.05 -6.70
CA MET A 64 7.63 -4.04 -5.97
C MET A 64 8.55 -4.69 -4.92
N VAL A 65 8.02 -5.62 -4.13
CA VAL A 65 8.81 -6.35 -3.12
C VAL A 65 9.84 -7.27 -3.78
N GLU A 66 9.47 -7.99 -4.83
CA GLU A 66 10.39 -8.85 -5.60
C GLU A 66 11.54 -8.06 -6.22
N ALA A 67 11.30 -6.81 -6.65
CA ALA A 67 12.34 -5.93 -7.20
C ALA A 67 13.42 -5.56 -6.16
N LEU A 68 13.12 -5.67 -4.86
CA LEU A 68 14.07 -5.50 -3.76
C LEU A 68 14.82 -6.81 -3.43
N SER A 69 14.65 -7.87 -4.21
CA SER A 69 15.12 -9.22 -3.92
C SER A 69 14.59 -9.77 -2.59
N ALA A 70 13.40 -9.33 -2.20
CA ALA A 70 12.66 -9.78 -1.03
C ALA A 70 11.52 -10.73 -1.45
N ASN A 71 10.96 -11.46 -0.49
CA ASN A 71 9.86 -12.38 -0.72
C ASN A 71 8.53 -11.68 -0.45
N ALA A 72 7.63 -11.68 -1.42
CA ALA A 72 6.28 -11.13 -1.28
C ALA A 72 5.28 -12.21 -0.89
N VAL A 73 4.53 -12.01 0.19
CA VAL A 73 3.45 -12.91 0.63
C VAL A 73 2.12 -12.16 0.58
N PRO A 74 1.31 -12.39 -0.46
CA PRO A 74 -0.04 -11.84 -0.53
C PRO A 74 -0.91 -12.39 0.61
N MET A 75 -1.56 -11.49 1.35
CA MET A 75 -2.35 -11.88 2.53
C MET A 75 -3.41 -10.83 2.84
N ALA A 76 -4.57 -11.28 3.31
CA ALA A 76 -5.63 -10.38 3.77
C ALA A 76 -5.15 -9.50 4.94
N GLY A 77 -5.66 -8.25 5.02
CA GLY A 77 -5.28 -7.33 6.09
C GLY A 77 -5.61 -7.85 7.49
N SER A 78 -6.70 -8.61 7.63
CA SER A 78 -7.11 -9.23 8.90
C SER A 78 -6.14 -10.28 9.45
N GLU A 79 -5.31 -10.87 8.60
CA GLU A 79 -4.34 -11.90 8.98
C GLU A 79 -2.94 -11.32 9.26
N MET A 80 -2.69 -10.11 8.80
CA MET A 80 -1.39 -9.46 8.77
C MET A 80 -0.75 -9.34 10.16
N TYR A 81 -1.51 -8.86 11.16
CA TYR A 81 -0.99 -8.65 12.52
C TYR A 81 -0.46 -9.95 13.13
N VAL A 82 -1.26 -11.02 13.06
CA VAL A 82 -0.90 -12.33 13.62
C VAL A 82 0.28 -12.96 12.86
N ALA A 83 0.34 -12.78 11.55
CA ALA A 83 1.46 -13.26 10.74
C ALA A 83 2.78 -12.58 11.12
N MET A 84 2.79 -11.26 11.35
CA MET A 84 3.96 -10.53 11.85
C MET A 84 4.32 -10.91 13.29
N GLN A 85 3.31 -11.05 14.16
CA GLN A 85 3.52 -11.46 15.55
C GLN A 85 4.24 -12.80 15.64
N ASN A 86 3.80 -13.77 14.83
CA ASN A 86 4.34 -15.13 14.80
C ASN A 86 5.61 -15.28 13.95
N GLY A 87 6.07 -14.22 13.28
CA GLY A 87 7.26 -14.25 12.44
C GLY A 87 7.07 -15.03 11.13
N VAL A 88 5.83 -15.16 10.64
CA VAL A 88 5.54 -15.73 9.31
C VAL A 88 6.02 -14.78 8.22
N VAL A 89 5.94 -13.48 8.49
CA VAL A 89 6.52 -12.41 7.67
C VAL A 89 7.35 -11.49 8.55
N ASP A 90 8.42 -10.93 8.01
CA ASP A 90 9.32 -10.01 8.71
C ASP A 90 8.73 -8.60 8.82
N GLY A 91 7.88 -8.23 7.87
CA GLY A 91 7.29 -6.90 7.84
C GLY A 91 6.12 -6.76 6.88
N HIS A 92 5.67 -5.53 6.75
CA HIS A 92 4.67 -5.12 5.76
C HIS A 92 4.96 -3.69 5.27
N GLU A 93 4.16 -3.19 4.36
CA GLU A 93 4.19 -1.81 3.91
C GLU A 93 2.80 -1.20 4.04
N ASN A 94 2.72 0.03 4.50
CA ASN A 94 1.46 0.78 4.60
C ASN A 94 1.72 2.27 4.85
N THR A 95 0.65 3.08 4.85
CA THR A 95 0.71 4.47 5.29
C THR A 95 0.83 4.56 6.81
N ILE A 96 1.43 5.62 7.32
CA ILE A 96 1.59 5.85 8.77
C ILE A 96 0.24 5.83 9.51
N PRO A 97 -0.84 6.49 9.02
CA PRO A 97 -2.15 6.38 9.67
C PRO A 97 -2.66 4.94 9.80
N ASN A 98 -2.48 4.11 8.76
CA ASN A 98 -2.92 2.72 8.81
C ASN A 98 -2.06 1.88 9.76
N ILE A 99 -0.73 2.09 9.79
CA ILE A 99 0.18 1.44 10.74
C ILE A 99 -0.27 1.71 12.18
N LEU A 100 -0.70 2.96 12.47
CA LEU A 100 -1.21 3.34 13.78
C LEU A 100 -2.59 2.72 14.07
N GLN A 101 -3.50 2.76 13.09
CA GLN A 101 -4.85 2.21 13.22
C GLN A 101 -4.82 0.69 13.44
N ASP A 102 -4.02 -0.03 12.66
CA ASP A 102 -3.89 -1.48 12.72
C ASP A 102 -2.96 -1.95 13.84
N LYS A 103 -2.37 -1.00 14.60
CA LYS A 103 -1.44 -1.23 15.71
C LYS A 103 -0.24 -2.13 15.36
N THR A 104 0.15 -2.15 14.11
CA THR A 104 1.27 -3.01 13.67
C THR A 104 2.60 -2.61 14.30
N TYR A 105 2.73 -1.38 14.79
CA TYR A 105 3.89 -0.92 15.59
C TYR A 105 4.12 -1.73 16.88
N GLU A 106 3.12 -2.47 17.37
CA GLU A 106 3.29 -3.33 18.55
C GLU A 106 4.13 -4.58 18.24
N VAL A 107 4.16 -4.99 16.99
CA VAL A 107 4.85 -6.20 16.49
C VAL A 107 5.96 -5.90 15.50
N GLN A 108 6.17 -4.62 15.19
CA GLN A 108 7.22 -4.10 14.31
C GLN A 108 8.03 -3.06 15.07
N ASN A 109 9.35 -3.06 14.95
CA ASN A 109 10.23 -2.13 15.67
C ASN A 109 11.05 -1.21 14.78
N TRP A 110 10.88 -1.29 13.46
CA TRP A 110 11.51 -0.43 12.49
C TRP A 110 10.50 0.05 11.44
N ILE A 111 10.63 1.31 11.04
CA ILE A 111 9.92 1.88 9.90
C ILE A 111 10.93 2.58 8.99
N CYS A 112 10.89 2.24 7.71
CA CYS A 112 11.62 2.93 6.67
C CYS A 112 10.74 4.03 6.09
N MET A 113 11.15 5.27 6.22
CA MET A 113 10.42 6.43 5.65
C MET A 113 10.79 6.62 4.17
N ASP A 114 10.65 5.55 3.40
CA ASP A 114 11.03 5.48 1.98
C ASP A 114 9.97 6.06 1.03
N GLU A 115 8.73 6.19 1.51
CA GLU A 115 7.63 6.83 0.76
C GLU A 115 7.48 6.32 -0.69
N HIS A 116 7.62 5.01 -0.88
CA HIS A 116 7.76 4.36 -2.18
C HIS A 116 6.52 4.41 -3.09
N ILE A 117 5.32 4.54 -2.51
CA ILE A 117 4.07 4.56 -3.28
C ILE A 117 3.02 5.46 -2.60
N PRO A 118 2.31 6.33 -3.35
CA PRO A 118 1.19 7.08 -2.81
C PRO A 118 -0.02 6.14 -2.58
N SER A 119 -0.67 6.28 -1.43
CA SER A 119 -1.96 5.66 -1.18
C SER A 119 -3.07 6.58 -1.65
N THR A 120 -3.81 6.14 -2.65
CA THR A 120 -4.97 6.87 -3.16
C THR A 120 -6.23 6.05 -2.97
N SER A 121 -7.31 6.70 -2.58
CA SER A 121 -8.63 6.10 -2.42
C SER A 121 -9.65 6.89 -3.22
N ALA A 122 -10.60 6.21 -3.84
CA ALA A 122 -11.72 6.84 -4.52
C ALA A 122 -12.99 6.66 -3.70
N VAL A 123 -13.75 7.74 -3.57
CA VAL A 123 -15.13 7.70 -3.08
C VAL A 123 -16.04 7.63 -4.30
N TYR A 124 -16.90 6.64 -4.36
CA TYR A 124 -17.75 6.41 -5.52
C TYR A 124 -19.17 6.02 -5.12
N SER A 125 -20.10 6.25 -6.04
CA SER A 125 -21.50 5.81 -5.96
C SER A 125 -21.87 4.99 -7.19
N ASN A 126 -22.95 4.22 -7.11
CA ASN A 126 -23.59 3.61 -8.28
C ASN A 126 -24.51 4.65 -8.93
N GLU A 127 -24.62 4.64 -10.28
CA GLU A 127 -25.55 5.50 -11.04
C GLU A 127 -27.03 5.31 -10.67
N ALA A 128 -27.39 4.22 -10.00
CA ALA A 128 -28.74 3.92 -9.58
C ALA A 128 -29.17 4.59 -8.25
N LEU A 129 -28.33 5.47 -7.67
CA LEU A 129 -28.63 6.21 -6.45
C LEU A 129 -29.00 7.65 -6.76
#